data_a5ae321782df95c9cb7c3793bf5d2162
#
_entry.id   a5ae321782df95c9cb7c3793bf5d2162
#
_cell.length_a   1.000
_cell.length_b   1.000
_cell.length_c   1.000
_cell.angle_alpha   90.00
_cell.angle_beta   90.00
_cell.angle_gamma   90.00
#
_symmetry.space_group_name_H-M   'P 1'
#
loop_
_entity.id
_entity.type
_entity.pdbx_description
1 polymer ?
#
loop_
_entity_poly.entity_id
_entity_poly.type
_entity_poly.pdbx_seq_one_letter_code
_entity_poly.pdbx_strand_id
1 'polypeptide(L)'
;MTPVPATDVVTDALVELQRRLATLDEGEVASYIPQLATADPATFGIALTSMGGNHYWSGGVDTPFTLQSVSKPFVYALVLAELGLDEVTRWVGAEPSGEAYNAISLEPGTGRPANAMINAGAIVTTALVPGADEEERFERILDCLGRFAGRRLDVDERVHASESETGDRNRALSYLMRGAGSLPGDPRGVETYFRQCSVRVTTADLSLMAATLANGGVNPSTGETVVPEPVAVQVLAVMASCGMYNASGDWLLRVGLPAKSGVSGGLIAASPARFGMAVHSPPLDALGNPVRGVAVLRELSARFGLHLMRRSARTAPTVMLAETARTAPSDRPRSEAEREIIERAGDNVAIVAAQGILDFTEVERLLHDIGTVVPEEPGWVVLDLQEVSEVRPFAEVMLREALTRLAARGHQVTVVGDLAPHADEGSGTDGAGAWRQVPSRDTAVARCEDALLSAGINRQKGHGRSDGEQPPG
;
A
#
# COMPACT_ATOMS: atom_id res chain seq x y z
N MET A 1 -18.71 -18.52 -7.99
CA MET A 1 -17.82 -18.59 -6.79
C MET A 1 -17.13 -19.94 -6.77
N THR A 2 -15.80 -19.97 -6.71
CA THR A 2 -15.01 -21.20 -6.63
C THR A 2 -15.16 -21.78 -5.22
N PRO A 3 -15.35 -23.10 -5.02
CA PRO A 3 -15.46 -23.67 -3.69
C PRO A 3 -14.17 -23.49 -2.91
N VAL A 4 -14.31 -23.08 -1.64
CA VAL A 4 -13.21 -22.86 -0.69
C VAL A 4 -12.50 -24.21 -0.43
N PRO A 5 -11.16 -24.27 -0.51
CA PRO A 5 -10.44 -25.50 -0.18
C PRO A 5 -10.65 -25.92 1.27
N ALA A 6 -10.70 -27.22 1.55
CA ALA A 6 -10.91 -27.80 2.89
C ALA A 6 -9.83 -27.42 3.95
N THR A 7 -8.85 -26.60 3.59
CA THR A 7 -7.73 -26.14 4.43
C THR A 7 -7.70 -24.61 4.60
N ASP A 8 -8.82 -23.92 4.36
CA ASP A 8 -8.87 -22.45 4.43
C ASP A 8 -9.04 -21.95 5.87
N VAL A 9 -7.91 -21.83 6.54
CA VAL A 9 -7.82 -21.34 7.92
C VAL A 9 -8.34 -19.90 8.07
N VAL A 10 -8.31 -19.10 7.00
CA VAL A 10 -8.82 -17.70 7.03
C VAL A 10 -10.34 -17.70 7.08
N THR A 11 -10.99 -18.45 6.20
CA THR A 11 -12.46 -18.61 6.24
C THR A 11 -12.93 -19.19 7.55
N ASP A 12 -12.25 -20.21 8.11
CA ASP A 12 -12.60 -20.79 9.41
C ASP A 12 -12.53 -19.75 10.54
N ALA A 13 -11.52 -18.89 10.52
CA ALA A 13 -11.40 -17.79 11.49
C ALA A 13 -12.54 -16.76 11.34
N LEU A 14 -12.99 -16.46 10.11
CA LEU A 14 -14.11 -15.56 9.86
C LEU A 14 -15.44 -16.18 10.32
N VAL A 15 -15.63 -17.48 10.09
CA VAL A 15 -16.83 -18.23 10.54
C VAL A 15 -16.92 -18.26 12.08
N GLU A 16 -15.81 -18.56 12.75
CA GLU A 16 -15.74 -18.53 14.22
C GLU A 16 -16.08 -17.13 14.76
N LEU A 17 -15.48 -16.10 14.14
CA LEU A 17 -15.67 -14.72 14.54
C LEU A 17 -17.13 -14.28 14.33
N GLN A 18 -17.72 -14.57 13.18
CA GLN A 18 -19.10 -14.26 12.86
C GLN A 18 -20.05 -14.94 13.86
N ARG A 19 -19.89 -16.25 14.11
CA ARG A 19 -20.73 -17.00 15.05
C ARG A 19 -20.70 -16.40 16.46
N ARG A 20 -19.53 -16.00 16.94
CA ARG A 20 -19.35 -15.43 18.28
C ARG A 20 -19.93 -14.02 18.38
N LEU A 21 -19.72 -13.17 17.37
CA LEU A 21 -20.20 -11.79 17.38
C LEU A 21 -21.66 -11.63 16.91
N ALA A 22 -22.28 -12.67 16.36
CA ALA A 22 -23.70 -12.67 16.02
C ALA A 22 -24.62 -12.47 17.26
N THR A 23 -24.11 -12.77 18.45
CA THR A 23 -24.83 -12.57 19.73
C THR A 23 -24.85 -11.11 20.19
N LEU A 24 -24.10 -10.21 19.56
CA LEU A 24 -24.20 -8.78 19.83
C LEU A 24 -25.49 -8.24 19.24
N ASP A 25 -26.40 -7.86 20.10
CA ASP A 25 -27.77 -7.36 19.81
C ASP A 25 -27.92 -5.84 20.08
N GLU A 26 -26.85 -5.20 20.47
CA GLU A 26 -26.78 -3.76 20.68
C GLU A 26 -26.92 -2.97 19.38
N GLY A 27 -27.38 -1.72 19.49
CA GLY A 27 -27.53 -0.81 18.37
C GLY A 27 -28.93 -0.84 17.75
N GLU A 28 -29.18 0.12 16.86
CA GLU A 28 -30.47 0.29 16.19
C GLU A 28 -30.28 0.38 14.67
N VAL A 29 -31.23 -0.16 13.92
CA VAL A 29 -31.25 -0.03 12.46
C VAL A 29 -31.58 1.43 12.11
N ALA A 30 -30.89 1.99 11.10
CA ALA A 30 -31.16 3.34 10.63
C ALA A 30 -32.61 3.50 10.18
N SER A 31 -33.28 4.56 10.62
CA SER A 31 -34.72 4.77 10.42
C SER A 31 -35.09 6.10 9.76
N TYR A 32 -34.10 6.87 9.27
CA TYR A 32 -34.37 8.18 8.68
C TYR A 32 -35.04 8.09 7.31
N ILE A 33 -34.94 6.94 6.60
CA ILE A 33 -35.75 6.60 5.44
C ILE A 33 -36.39 5.21 5.62
N PRO A 34 -37.62 4.98 5.08
CA PRO A 34 -38.35 3.73 5.27
C PRO A 34 -37.59 2.47 4.83
N GLN A 35 -36.81 2.56 3.73
CA GLN A 35 -36.09 1.42 3.16
C GLN A 35 -34.97 0.95 4.06
N LEU A 36 -34.27 1.84 4.75
CA LEU A 36 -33.25 1.45 5.73
C LEU A 36 -33.90 0.87 7.00
N ALA A 37 -35.03 1.45 7.44
CA ALA A 37 -35.76 0.98 8.60
C ALA A 37 -36.30 -0.47 8.47
N THR A 38 -36.44 -0.98 7.25
CA THR A 38 -36.90 -2.35 6.97
C THR A 38 -35.77 -3.38 6.88
N ALA A 39 -34.49 -2.96 7.05
CA ALA A 39 -33.37 -3.88 7.03
C ALA A 39 -33.47 -4.91 8.17
N ASP A 40 -33.20 -6.18 7.84
CA ASP A 40 -33.19 -7.25 8.85
C ASP A 40 -31.99 -7.09 9.80
N PRO A 41 -32.20 -6.82 11.09
CA PRO A 41 -31.12 -6.65 12.05
C PRO A 41 -30.29 -7.92 12.27
N ALA A 42 -30.78 -9.10 11.87
CA ALA A 42 -30.03 -10.35 11.95
C ALA A 42 -29.03 -10.52 10.80
N THR A 43 -29.13 -9.71 9.73
CA THR A 43 -28.18 -9.76 8.63
C THR A 43 -26.77 -9.49 9.10
N PHE A 44 -25.85 -10.42 8.77
CA PHE A 44 -24.45 -10.30 9.15
C PHE A 44 -23.55 -11.02 8.16
N GLY A 45 -22.73 -10.28 7.45
CA GLY A 45 -21.74 -10.78 6.50
C GLY A 45 -20.36 -10.18 6.75
N ILE A 46 -19.32 -10.98 6.62
CA ILE A 46 -17.90 -10.58 6.72
C ILE A 46 -17.21 -11.04 5.44
N ALA A 47 -16.49 -10.17 4.78
CA ALA A 47 -15.67 -10.50 3.61
C ALA A 47 -14.29 -9.88 3.72
N LEU A 48 -13.30 -10.60 3.16
CA LEU A 48 -11.90 -10.20 3.08
C LEU A 48 -11.37 -10.56 1.71
N THR A 49 -10.68 -9.64 1.06
CA THR A 49 -10.04 -9.85 -0.25
C THR A 49 -8.55 -9.57 -0.13
N SER A 50 -7.70 -10.53 -0.53
CA SER A 50 -6.25 -10.39 -0.52
C SER A 50 -5.73 -9.66 -1.77
N MET A 51 -4.46 -9.21 -1.73
CA MET A 51 -3.81 -8.58 -2.89
C MET A 51 -3.61 -9.55 -4.07
N GLY A 52 -3.63 -10.86 -3.83
CA GLY A 52 -3.62 -11.89 -4.88
C GLY A 52 -5.01 -12.21 -5.46
N GLY A 53 -6.06 -11.45 -5.10
CA GLY A 53 -7.42 -11.67 -5.59
C GLY A 53 -8.16 -12.83 -4.92
N ASN A 54 -7.63 -13.42 -3.84
CA ASN A 54 -8.35 -14.45 -3.10
C ASN A 54 -9.42 -13.82 -2.21
N HIS A 55 -10.60 -14.44 -2.21
CA HIS A 55 -11.75 -14.00 -1.43
C HIS A 55 -12.05 -14.96 -0.30
N TYR A 56 -12.27 -14.43 0.90
CA TYR A 56 -12.65 -15.15 2.10
C TYR A 56 -13.89 -14.52 2.70
N TRP A 57 -14.85 -15.32 3.17
CA TRP A 57 -16.12 -14.77 3.68
C TRP A 57 -16.80 -15.66 4.70
N SER A 58 -17.73 -15.05 5.43
CA SER A 58 -18.66 -15.74 6.32
C SER A 58 -20.01 -15.01 6.36
N GLY A 59 -21.09 -15.75 6.41
CA GLY A 59 -22.46 -15.23 6.52
C GLY A 59 -23.05 -14.70 5.21
N GLY A 60 -23.96 -13.74 5.32
CA GLY A 60 -24.77 -13.22 4.22
C GLY A 60 -24.02 -12.22 3.32
N VAL A 61 -22.91 -12.61 2.73
CA VAL A 61 -22.05 -11.69 1.95
C VAL A 61 -22.63 -11.25 0.61
N ASP A 62 -23.56 -12.01 0.06
CA ASP A 62 -24.24 -11.71 -1.21
C ASP A 62 -25.55 -10.92 -1.02
N THR A 63 -25.93 -10.62 0.23
CA THR A 63 -27.13 -9.81 0.51
C THR A 63 -26.92 -8.39 -0.01
N PRO A 64 -27.78 -7.89 -0.93
CA PRO A 64 -27.62 -6.55 -1.47
C PRO A 64 -28.07 -5.48 -0.47
N PHE A 65 -27.34 -4.38 -0.43
CA PHE A 65 -27.69 -3.17 0.32
C PHE A 65 -27.11 -1.94 -0.38
N THR A 66 -27.49 -0.73 0.04
CA THR A 66 -27.01 0.49 -0.60
C THR A 66 -25.72 1.00 0.04
N LEU A 67 -24.83 1.57 -0.80
CA LEU A 67 -23.49 2.07 -0.39
C LEU A 67 -23.58 3.13 0.71
N GLN A 68 -24.57 4.03 0.60
CA GLN A 68 -24.67 5.16 1.50
C GLN A 68 -23.31 5.89 1.63
N SER A 69 -22.90 6.23 2.83
CA SER A 69 -21.64 6.93 3.07
C SER A 69 -20.35 6.13 2.74
N VAL A 70 -20.45 4.83 2.47
CA VAL A 70 -19.29 4.04 2.01
C VAL A 70 -18.90 4.42 0.57
N SER A 71 -19.76 5.07 -0.19
CA SER A 71 -19.45 5.59 -1.54
C SER A 71 -18.41 6.72 -1.56
N LYS A 72 -18.31 7.48 -0.45
CA LYS A 72 -17.51 8.72 -0.38
C LYS A 72 -16.03 8.56 -0.73
N PRO A 73 -15.28 7.56 -0.19
CA PRO A 73 -13.87 7.38 -0.52
C PRO A 73 -13.63 7.15 -2.02
N PHE A 74 -14.53 6.44 -2.68
CA PHE A 74 -14.35 6.07 -4.09
C PHE A 74 -14.63 7.25 -5.04
N VAL A 75 -15.64 8.07 -4.72
CA VAL A 75 -15.90 9.31 -5.46
C VAL A 75 -14.81 10.35 -5.19
N TYR A 76 -14.29 10.42 -3.97
CA TYR A 76 -13.13 11.24 -3.66
C TYR A 76 -11.89 10.78 -4.44
N ALA A 77 -11.67 9.46 -4.57
CA ALA A 77 -10.62 8.89 -5.41
C ALA A 77 -10.77 9.28 -6.88
N LEU A 78 -11.98 9.22 -7.42
CA LEU A 78 -12.28 9.65 -8.81
C LEU A 78 -11.88 11.11 -9.02
N VAL A 79 -12.31 12.00 -8.14
CA VAL A 79 -12.04 13.44 -8.27
C VAL A 79 -10.56 13.76 -8.11
N LEU A 80 -9.86 13.09 -7.18
CA LEU A 80 -8.40 13.21 -7.03
C LEU A 80 -7.65 12.74 -8.28
N ALA A 81 -8.10 11.66 -8.91
CA ALA A 81 -7.49 11.15 -10.13
C ALA A 81 -7.69 12.10 -11.33
N GLU A 82 -8.83 12.78 -11.41
CA GLU A 82 -9.20 13.67 -12.52
C GLU A 82 -8.60 15.08 -12.37
N LEU A 83 -8.63 15.65 -11.16
CA LEU A 83 -8.29 17.05 -10.92
C LEU A 83 -6.97 17.25 -10.19
N GLY A 84 -6.45 16.21 -9.53
CA GLY A 84 -5.27 16.29 -8.69
C GLY A 84 -5.53 16.87 -7.30
N LEU A 85 -4.58 16.61 -6.38
CA LEU A 85 -4.69 16.95 -4.95
C LEU A 85 -4.84 18.47 -4.73
N ASP A 86 -3.99 19.28 -5.38
CA ASP A 86 -3.96 20.73 -5.19
C ASP A 86 -5.29 21.41 -5.57
N GLU A 87 -5.92 20.95 -6.64
CA GLU A 87 -7.22 21.50 -7.04
C GLU A 87 -8.33 21.06 -6.07
N VAL A 88 -8.38 19.77 -5.74
CA VAL A 88 -9.43 19.23 -4.86
C VAL A 88 -9.35 19.85 -3.45
N THR A 89 -8.17 20.08 -2.91
CA THR A 89 -7.99 20.67 -1.57
C THR A 89 -8.39 22.14 -1.49
N ARG A 90 -8.56 22.84 -2.61
CA ARG A 90 -9.18 24.19 -2.60
C ARG A 90 -10.65 24.13 -2.23
N TRP A 91 -11.33 23.02 -2.56
CA TRP A 91 -12.77 22.84 -2.38
C TRP A 91 -13.13 22.05 -1.11
N VAL A 92 -12.30 21.09 -0.72
CA VAL A 92 -12.54 20.18 0.41
C VAL A 92 -11.27 20.02 1.21
N GLY A 93 -11.35 20.17 2.53
CA GLY A 93 -10.23 19.92 3.45
C GLY A 93 -9.94 18.43 3.66
N ALA A 94 -9.00 18.15 4.55
CA ALA A 94 -8.60 16.80 4.95
C ALA A 94 -8.62 16.57 6.47
N GLU A 95 -9.14 17.54 7.24
CA GLU A 95 -9.08 17.54 8.70
C GLU A 95 -10.36 16.95 9.33
N PRO A 96 -10.26 16.27 10.49
CA PRO A 96 -11.43 15.87 11.27
C PRO A 96 -12.29 17.08 11.64
N SER A 97 -13.61 17.00 11.43
CA SER A 97 -14.51 18.13 11.72
C SER A 97 -14.74 18.34 13.22
N GLY A 98 -14.56 17.32 14.04
CA GLY A 98 -14.95 17.32 15.46
C GLY A 98 -16.46 17.34 15.70
N GLU A 99 -17.29 17.26 14.64
CA GLU A 99 -18.75 17.35 14.68
C GLU A 99 -19.41 16.12 14.09
N ALA A 100 -20.71 15.96 14.33
CA ALA A 100 -21.49 14.86 13.74
C ALA A 100 -21.40 14.90 12.21
N TYR A 101 -21.38 13.73 11.55
CA TYR A 101 -21.20 13.57 10.10
C TYR A 101 -22.22 14.35 9.24
N ASN A 102 -23.37 14.67 9.81
CA ASN A 102 -24.45 15.42 9.21
C ASN A 102 -24.59 16.85 9.79
N ALA A 103 -23.61 17.35 10.53
CA ALA A 103 -23.58 18.70 11.03
C ALA A 103 -23.60 19.72 9.87
N ILE A 104 -24.26 20.84 10.09
CA ILE A 104 -24.24 21.98 9.17
C ILE A 104 -23.12 22.90 9.62
N SER A 105 -21.89 22.57 9.27
CA SER A 105 -20.72 23.38 9.59
C SER A 105 -19.72 23.39 8.43
N LEU A 106 -19.06 24.53 8.29
CA LEU A 106 -18.00 24.78 7.32
C LEU A 106 -16.79 25.35 8.05
N GLU A 107 -15.58 25.19 7.52
CA GLU A 107 -14.37 25.74 8.08
C GLU A 107 -14.46 27.28 8.20
N PRO A 108 -14.16 27.87 9.37
CA PRO A 108 -14.08 29.31 9.52
C PRO A 108 -13.05 29.91 8.55
N GLY A 109 -13.42 30.97 7.85
CA GLY A 109 -12.54 31.72 6.95
C GLY A 109 -12.52 31.21 5.51
N THR A 110 -12.49 29.91 5.25
CA THR A 110 -12.51 29.35 3.88
C THR A 110 -13.92 29.03 3.42
N GLY A 111 -14.84 28.72 4.33
CA GLY A 111 -16.19 28.27 4.03
C GLY A 111 -16.26 26.88 3.41
N ARG A 112 -15.13 26.15 3.27
CA ARG A 112 -15.10 24.81 2.68
C ARG A 112 -15.46 23.74 3.70
N PRO A 113 -15.92 22.56 3.28
CA PRO A 113 -16.07 21.39 4.13
C PRO A 113 -14.73 20.90 4.70
N ALA A 114 -14.73 20.47 5.95
CA ALA A 114 -13.51 20.01 6.64
C ALA A 114 -12.84 18.78 5.98
N ASN A 115 -13.63 17.85 5.45
CA ASN A 115 -13.11 16.68 4.71
C ASN A 115 -14.16 16.04 3.81
N ALA A 116 -13.71 15.14 2.91
CA ALA A 116 -14.56 14.43 1.95
C ALA A 116 -15.42 13.31 2.58
N MET A 117 -15.20 12.92 3.84
CA MET A 117 -15.91 11.81 4.50
C MET A 117 -17.19 12.24 5.23
N ILE A 118 -17.41 13.55 5.40
CA ILE A 118 -18.68 14.13 5.89
C ILE A 118 -19.59 14.50 4.71
N ASN A 119 -20.90 14.70 4.97
CA ASN A 119 -21.87 14.95 3.90
C ASN A 119 -21.53 16.21 3.09
N ALA A 120 -21.18 17.31 3.75
CA ALA A 120 -20.80 18.55 3.06
C ALA A 120 -19.67 18.32 2.04
N GLY A 121 -18.59 17.64 2.47
CA GLY A 121 -17.46 17.33 1.60
C GLY A 121 -17.81 16.34 0.48
N ALA A 122 -18.65 15.35 0.76
CA ALA A 122 -19.10 14.39 -0.24
C ALA A 122 -19.96 15.06 -1.32
N ILE A 123 -20.83 15.98 -0.96
CA ILE A 123 -21.62 16.77 -1.93
C ILE A 123 -20.69 17.60 -2.83
N VAL A 124 -19.67 18.21 -2.26
CA VAL A 124 -18.67 18.97 -3.05
C VAL A 124 -17.88 18.03 -3.96
N THR A 125 -17.38 16.90 -3.47
CA THR A 125 -16.65 15.94 -4.33
C THR A 125 -17.53 15.39 -5.45
N THR A 126 -18.80 15.09 -5.19
CA THR A 126 -19.77 14.70 -6.23
C THR A 126 -19.94 15.80 -7.29
N ALA A 127 -20.05 17.07 -6.86
CA ALA A 127 -20.18 18.20 -7.76
C ALA A 127 -18.91 18.49 -8.58
N LEU A 128 -17.73 18.10 -8.08
CA LEU A 128 -16.44 18.23 -8.77
C LEU A 128 -16.21 17.17 -9.84
N VAL A 129 -16.96 16.07 -9.86
CA VAL A 129 -16.83 15.06 -10.92
C VAL A 129 -17.13 15.70 -12.27
N PRO A 130 -16.23 15.64 -13.26
CA PRO A 130 -16.46 16.21 -14.58
C PRO A 130 -17.67 15.58 -15.29
N GLY A 131 -18.43 16.37 -16.03
CA GLY A 131 -19.57 15.96 -16.84
C GLY A 131 -20.28 17.15 -17.41
N ALA A 132 -20.86 17.04 -18.61
CA ALA A 132 -21.62 18.10 -19.27
C ALA A 132 -22.94 18.40 -18.54
N ASP A 133 -23.52 17.37 -17.91
CA ASP A 133 -24.71 17.44 -17.10
C ASP A 133 -24.68 16.49 -15.90
N GLU A 134 -25.77 16.42 -15.15
CA GLU A 134 -25.86 15.55 -13.95
C GLU A 134 -25.90 14.07 -14.31
N GLU A 135 -26.46 13.70 -15.46
CA GLU A 135 -26.54 12.31 -15.90
C GLU A 135 -25.14 11.78 -16.27
N GLU A 136 -24.39 12.52 -17.10
CA GLU A 136 -23.02 12.16 -17.45
C GLU A 136 -22.11 12.07 -16.20
N ARG A 137 -22.28 13.03 -15.28
CA ARG A 137 -21.56 13.02 -14.00
C ARG A 137 -21.86 11.75 -13.20
N PHE A 138 -23.14 11.38 -13.11
CA PHE A 138 -23.55 10.17 -12.39
C PHE A 138 -23.05 8.89 -13.06
N GLU A 139 -23.13 8.80 -14.40
CA GLU A 139 -22.60 7.64 -15.12
C GLU A 139 -21.09 7.46 -14.89
N ARG A 140 -20.30 8.51 -14.82
CA ARG A 140 -18.88 8.45 -14.46
C ARG A 140 -18.65 7.95 -13.03
N ILE A 141 -19.49 8.39 -12.09
CA ILE A 141 -19.47 7.88 -10.70
C ILE A 141 -19.80 6.38 -10.69
N LEU A 142 -20.86 5.97 -11.37
CA LEU A 142 -21.32 4.59 -11.41
C LEU A 142 -20.27 3.66 -12.07
N ASP A 143 -19.66 4.12 -13.16
CA ASP A 143 -18.56 3.41 -13.83
C ASP A 143 -17.37 3.23 -12.89
N CYS A 144 -16.92 4.30 -12.24
CA CYS A 144 -15.81 4.24 -11.28
C CYS A 144 -16.10 3.25 -10.14
N LEU A 145 -17.29 3.32 -9.53
CA LEU A 145 -17.71 2.38 -8.49
C LEU A 145 -17.74 0.94 -9.01
N GLY A 146 -18.21 0.74 -10.25
CA GLY A 146 -18.20 -0.58 -10.90
C GLY A 146 -16.80 -1.12 -11.13
N ARG A 147 -15.85 -0.30 -11.54
CA ARG A 147 -14.45 -0.68 -11.71
C ARG A 147 -13.79 -1.07 -10.38
N PHE A 148 -14.08 -0.34 -9.30
CA PHE A 148 -13.66 -0.75 -7.95
C PHE A 148 -14.26 -2.09 -7.52
N ALA A 149 -15.54 -2.34 -7.83
CA ALA A 149 -16.24 -3.59 -7.51
C ALA A 149 -15.93 -4.76 -8.47
N GLY A 150 -15.23 -4.50 -9.58
CA GLY A 150 -14.95 -5.49 -10.63
C GLY A 150 -16.19 -5.96 -11.39
N ARG A 151 -17.31 -5.27 -11.29
CA ARG A 151 -18.56 -5.56 -11.98
C ARG A 151 -19.43 -4.30 -12.13
N ARG A 152 -20.37 -4.36 -13.06
CA ARG A 152 -21.36 -3.31 -13.18
C ARG A 152 -22.27 -3.29 -11.95
N LEU A 153 -22.50 -2.10 -11.40
CA LEU A 153 -23.41 -1.83 -10.30
C LEU A 153 -24.71 -1.20 -10.82
N ASP A 154 -25.74 -1.17 -9.99
CA ASP A 154 -27.03 -0.57 -10.29
C ASP A 154 -27.55 0.25 -9.10
N VAL A 155 -28.53 1.10 -9.36
CA VAL A 155 -29.16 1.98 -8.35
C VAL A 155 -30.39 1.30 -7.76
N ASP A 156 -30.62 1.44 -6.46
CA ASP A 156 -31.91 1.18 -5.85
C ASP A 156 -32.80 2.43 -5.97
N GLU A 157 -33.68 2.42 -6.96
CA GLU A 157 -34.55 3.57 -7.27
C GLU A 157 -35.53 3.90 -6.12
N ARG A 158 -35.86 2.93 -5.26
CA ARG A 158 -36.72 3.20 -4.09
C ARG A 158 -35.95 3.95 -3.01
N VAL A 159 -34.70 3.56 -2.77
CA VAL A 159 -33.81 4.28 -1.84
C VAL A 159 -33.53 5.66 -2.38
N HIS A 160 -33.23 5.79 -3.68
CA HIS A 160 -33.00 7.10 -4.33
C HIS A 160 -34.21 8.04 -4.16
N ALA A 161 -35.41 7.55 -4.44
CA ALA A 161 -36.63 8.35 -4.27
C ALA A 161 -36.80 8.85 -2.82
N SER A 162 -36.58 7.96 -1.84
CA SER A 162 -36.69 8.32 -0.42
C SER A 162 -35.59 9.28 0.04
N GLU A 163 -34.34 9.10 -0.40
CA GLU A 163 -33.26 10.05 -0.13
C GLU A 163 -33.58 11.44 -0.71
N SER A 164 -34.16 11.47 -1.91
CA SER A 164 -34.60 12.71 -2.53
C SER A 164 -35.77 13.34 -1.75
N GLU A 165 -36.77 12.58 -1.33
CA GLU A 165 -37.94 13.12 -0.57
C GLU A 165 -37.52 13.66 0.80
N THR A 166 -36.56 13.03 1.51
CA THR A 166 -36.17 13.39 2.88
C THR A 166 -34.87 14.21 2.95
N GLY A 167 -34.28 14.54 1.80
CA GLY A 167 -32.94 15.12 1.66
C GLY A 167 -32.76 16.59 2.03
N ASP A 168 -33.76 17.23 2.68
CA ASP A 168 -33.77 18.68 2.93
C ASP A 168 -32.52 19.20 3.66
N ARG A 169 -31.97 18.40 4.59
CA ARG A 169 -30.74 18.78 5.30
C ARG A 169 -29.53 18.87 4.36
N ASN A 170 -29.39 17.94 3.44
CA ASN A 170 -28.32 17.93 2.45
C ASN A 170 -28.52 19.04 1.40
N ARG A 171 -29.77 19.34 1.05
CA ARG A 171 -30.11 20.50 0.19
C ARG A 171 -29.74 21.79 0.90
N ALA A 172 -30.09 21.95 2.18
CA ALA A 172 -29.69 23.12 2.96
C ALA A 172 -28.18 23.30 3.01
N LEU A 173 -27.41 22.21 3.19
CA LEU A 173 -25.95 22.22 3.11
C LEU A 173 -25.45 22.69 1.75
N SER A 174 -26.04 22.22 0.65
CA SER A 174 -25.64 22.63 -0.71
C SER A 174 -25.83 24.13 -0.92
N TYR A 175 -26.98 24.68 -0.50
CA TYR A 175 -27.24 26.14 -0.60
C TYR A 175 -26.31 26.95 0.31
N LEU A 176 -26.01 26.46 1.52
CA LEU A 176 -25.06 27.10 2.42
C LEU A 176 -23.65 27.16 1.80
N MET A 177 -23.16 26.03 1.29
CA MET A 177 -21.86 25.94 0.61
C MET A 177 -21.82 26.80 -0.65
N ARG A 178 -22.91 26.86 -1.41
CA ARG A 178 -23.02 27.77 -2.56
C ARG A 178 -22.89 29.23 -2.15
N GLY A 179 -23.56 29.61 -1.06
CA GLY A 179 -23.48 30.99 -0.49
C GLY A 179 -22.09 31.32 0.03
N ALA A 180 -21.37 30.34 0.56
CA ALA A 180 -19.98 30.48 1.01
C ALA A 180 -18.94 30.42 -0.12
N GLY A 181 -19.35 30.15 -1.37
CA GLY A 181 -18.44 30.01 -2.51
C GLY A 181 -17.63 28.69 -2.54
N SER A 182 -18.03 27.70 -1.73
CA SER A 182 -17.33 26.41 -1.57
C SER A 182 -18.03 25.23 -2.28
N LEU A 183 -19.09 25.47 -3.04
CA LEU A 183 -19.74 24.48 -3.90
C LEU A 183 -19.59 24.89 -5.37
N PRO A 184 -18.96 24.08 -6.22
CA PRO A 184 -18.96 24.30 -7.67
C PRO A 184 -20.34 23.97 -8.25
N GLY A 185 -20.80 24.76 -9.24
CA GLY A 185 -22.04 24.49 -9.97
C GLY A 185 -23.34 24.83 -9.22
N ASP A 186 -24.40 24.12 -9.59
CA ASP A 186 -25.76 24.33 -9.07
C ASP A 186 -25.96 23.53 -7.76
N PRO A 187 -26.47 24.14 -6.66
CA PRO A 187 -26.76 23.42 -5.44
C PRO A 187 -27.81 22.30 -5.59
N ARG A 188 -28.60 22.31 -6.64
CA ARG A 188 -29.54 21.23 -6.98
C ARG A 188 -28.84 19.95 -7.43
N GLY A 189 -27.57 20.01 -7.85
CA GLY A 189 -26.73 18.85 -8.16
C GLY A 189 -26.51 17.88 -6.98
N VAL A 190 -27.00 18.20 -5.78
CA VAL A 190 -27.08 17.28 -4.63
C VAL A 190 -27.91 16.03 -4.93
N GLU A 191 -28.79 16.05 -5.91
CA GLU A 191 -29.56 14.87 -6.34
C GLU A 191 -28.63 13.77 -6.89
N THR A 192 -27.53 14.13 -7.56
CA THR A 192 -26.49 13.18 -7.98
C THR A 192 -25.85 12.49 -6.77
N TYR A 193 -25.64 13.20 -5.66
CA TYR A 193 -25.15 12.60 -4.42
C TYR A 193 -26.16 11.62 -3.80
N PHE A 194 -27.47 11.89 -3.88
CA PHE A 194 -28.50 10.95 -3.43
C PHE A 194 -28.48 9.66 -4.28
N ARG A 195 -28.36 9.78 -5.62
CA ARG A 195 -28.19 8.60 -6.48
C ARG A 195 -26.92 7.81 -6.15
N GLN A 196 -25.80 8.48 -5.91
CA GLN A 196 -24.55 7.86 -5.47
C GLN A 196 -24.74 7.04 -4.18
N CYS A 197 -25.43 7.59 -3.19
CA CYS A 197 -25.73 6.88 -1.92
C CYS A 197 -26.60 5.64 -2.14
N SER A 198 -27.41 5.63 -3.20
CA SER A 198 -28.41 4.60 -3.51
C SER A 198 -27.89 3.47 -4.40
N VAL A 199 -26.60 3.49 -4.77
CA VAL A 199 -25.97 2.39 -5.54
C VAL A 199 -25.92 1.12 -4.70
N ARG A 200 -26.37 -0.01 -5.28
CA ARG A 200 -26.41 -1.33 -4.61
C ARG A 200 -25.09 -2.06 -4.70
N VAL A 201 -24.69 -2.63 -3.58
CA VAL A 201 -23.50 -3.47 -3.42
C VAL A 201 -23.79 -4.65 -2.51
N THR A 202 -22.85 -5.56 -2.45
CA THR A 202 -22.79 -6.66 -1.47
C THR A 202 -21.56 -6.49 -0.57
N THR A 203 -21.48 -7.30 0.49
CA THR A 203 -20.27 -7.31 1.34
C THR A 203 -19.03 -7.79 0.56
N ALA A 204 -19.25 -8.74 -0.37
CA ALA A 204 -18.18 -9.22 -1.25
C ALA A 204 -17.65 -8.10 -2.15
N ASP A 205 -18.53 -7.31 -2.79
CA ASP A 205 -18.11 -6.14 -3.58
C ASP A 205 -17.29 -5.16 -2.73
N LEU A 206 -17.79 -4.82 -1.54
CA LEU A 206 -17.11 -3.86 -0.65
C LEU A 206 -15.71 -4.32 -0.24
N SER A 207 -15.51 -5.62 -0.02
CA SER A 207 -14.19 -6.15 0.32
C SER A 207 -13.20 -5.99 -0.84
N LEU A 208 -13.65 -6.20 -2.08
CA LEU A 208 -12.86 -5.99 -3.29
C LEU A 208 -12.57 -4.50 -3.53
N MET A 209 -13.59 -3.64 -3.35
CA MET A 209 -13.43 -2.18 -3.45
C MET A 209 -12.37 -1.67 -2.45
N ALA A 210 -12.42 -2.15 -1.20
CA ALA A 210 -11.42 -1.82 -0.18
C ALA A 210 -10.04 -2.40 -0.52
N ALA A 211 -9.99 -3.62 -1.09
CA ALA A 211 -8.75 -4.25 -1.54
C ALA A 211 -8.10 -3.47 -2.70
N THR A 212 -8.89 -2.92 -3.61
CA THR A 212 -8.41 -2.06 -4.70
C THR A 212 -7.68 -0.83 -4.14
N LEU A 213 -8.23 -0.16 -3.13
CA LEU A 213 -7.52 0.93 -2.43
C LEU A 213 -6.26 0.43 -1.71
N ALA A 214 -6.35 -0.70 -1.01
CA ALA A 214 -5.21 -1.29 -0.29
C ALA A 214 -4.08 -1.77 -1.23
N ASN A 215 -4.41 -2.06 -2.49
CA ASN A 215 -3.49 -2.49 -3.56
C ASN A 215 -3.03 -1.32 -4.46
N GLY A 216 -2.92 -0.13 -3.91
CA GLY A 216 -2.44 1.04 -4.65
C GLY A 216 -3.35 1.46 -5.81
N GLY A 217 -4.65 1.18 -5.73
CA GLY A 217 -5.63 1.54 -6.77
C GLY A 217 -5.79 0.50 -7.89
N VAL A 218 -5.10 -0.63 -7.81
CA VAL A 218 -5.23 -1.76 -8.75
C VAL A 218 -6.23 -2.78 -8.21
N ASN A 219 -7.27 -3.08 -8.96
CA ASN A 219 -8.26 -4.09 -8.60
C ASN A 219 -7.61 -5.49 -8.66
N PRO A 220 -7.48 -6.21 -7.53
CA PRO A 220 -6.74 -7.48 -7.50
C PRO A 220 -7.44 -8.63 -8.23
N SER A 221 -8.73 -8.52 -8.53
CA SER A 221 -9.48 -9.56 -9.27
C SER A 221 -9.44 -9.35 -10.76
N THR A 222 -9.40 -8.10 -11.25
CA THR A 222 -9.41 -7.77 -12.68
C THR A 222 -8.04 -7.37 -13.21
N GLY A 223 -7.10 -6.97 -12.34
CA GLY A 223 -5.81 -6.40 -12.71
C GLY A 223 -5.89 -4.95 -13.24
N GLU A 224 -7.08 -4.36 -13.25
CA GLU A 224 -7.29 -3.01 -13.76
C GLU A 224 -6.78 -1.95 -12.76
N THR A 225 -6.00 -0.99 -13.25
CA THR A 225 -5.69 0.23 -12.49
C THR A 225 -6.90 1.16 -12.53
N VAL A 226 -7.64 1.22 -11.43
CA VAL A 226 -8.82 2.07 -11.29
C VAL A 226 -8.43 3.52 -11.02
N VAL A 227 -7.46 3.73 -10.12
CA VAL A 227 -6.86 5.03 -9.82
C VAL A 227 -5.34 4.87 -9.61
N PRO A 228 -4.54 5.92 -9.83
CA PRO A 228 -3.10 5.88 -9.54
C PRO A 228 -2.79 5.63 -8.06
N GLU A 229 -1.67 4.98 -7.75
CA GLU A 229 -1.23 4.70 -6.37
C GLU A 229 -1.20 5.94 -5.47
N PRO A 230 -0.67 7.12 -5.88
CA PRO A 230 -0.70 8.31 -5.03
C PRO A 230 -2.10 8.72 -4.61
N VAL A 231 -3.10 8.53 -5.49
CA VAL A 231 -4.51 8.80 -5.18
C VAL A 231 -5.04 7.82 -4.14
N ALA A 232 -4.77 6.52 -4.29
CA ALA A 232 -5.17 5.52 -3.29
C ALA A 232 -4.58 5.83 -1.90
N VAL A 233 -3.30 6.24 -1.84
CA VAL A 233 -2.63 6.66 -0.60
C VAL A 233 -3.32 7.87 0.03
N GLN A 234 -3.66 8.89 -0.76
CA GLN A 234 -4.36 10.11 -0.29
C GLN A 234 -5.75 9.76 0.28
N VAL A 235 -6.51 8.92 -0.41
CA VAL A 235 -7.82 8.45 0.06
C VAL A 235 -7.70 7.69 1.38
N LEU A 236 -6.76 6.75 1.48
CA LEU A 236 -6.52 5.98 2.69
C LEU A 236 -6.10 6.88 3.87
N ALA A 237 -5.32 7.94 3.63
CA ALA A 237 -4.94 8.90 4.65
C ALA A 237 -6.16 9.63 5.22
N VAL A 238 -7.07 10.12 4.37
CA VAL A 238 -8.31 10.79 4.81
C VAL A 238 -9.28 9.79 5.46
N MET A 239 -9.36 8.54 4.98
CA MET A 239 -10.13 7.49 5.65
C MET A 239 -9.60 7.19 7.06
N ALA A 240 -8.28 7.19 7.27
CA ALA A 240 -7.68 6.92 8.58
C ALA A 240 -8.05 8.00 9.61
N SER A 241 -8.07 9.27 9.22
CA SER A 241 -8.33 10.41 10.11
C SER A 241 -9.81 10.77 10.25
N CYS A 242 -10.65 10.52 9.21
CA CYS A 242 -12.01 11.07 9.12
C CYS A 242 -13.09 10.03 8.83
N GLY A 243 -12.74 8.78 8.48
CA GLY A 243 -13.69 7.82 7.90
C GLY A 243 -14.74 7.26 8.87
N MET A 244 -14.48 7.28 10.18
CA MET A 244 -15.35 6.74 11.23
C MET A 244 -16.07 7.84 12.02
N TYR A 245 -16.35 8.97 11.38
CA TYR A 245 -17.01 10.13 11.98
C TYR A 245 -16.29 10.61 13.25
N ASN A 246 -17.03 10.92 14.31
CA ASN A 246 -16.42 11.33 15.60
C ASN A 246 -15.70 10.20 16.34
N ALA A 247 -15.81 8.98 15.87
CA ALA A 247 -15.07 7.82 16.39
C ALA A 247 -13.70 7.64 15.73
N SER A 248 -13.30 8.45 14.73
CA SER A 248 -12.08 8.20 13.94
C SER A 248 -10.81 8.13 14.78
N GLY A 249 -10.69 8.97 15.81
CA GLY A 249 -9.54 8.95 16.73
C GLY A 249 -9.47 7.68 17.59
N ASP A 250 -10.60 7.28 18.21
CA ASP A 250 -10.70 6.02 18.98
C ASP A 250 -10.53 4.79 18.08
N TRP A 251 -11.06 4.85 16.86
CA TRP A 251 -10.87 3.82 15.85
C TRP A 251 -9.40 3.65 15.47
N LEU A 252 -8.69 4.75 15.17
CA LEU A 252 -7.27 4.69 14.85
C LEU A 252 -6.45 4.15 16.02
N LEU A 253 -6.80 4.51 17.26
CA LEU A 253 -6.14 4.03 18.47
C LEU A 253 -6.33 2.51 18.67
N ARG A 254 -7.54 1.97 18.44
CA ARG A 254 -7.89 0.59 18.80
C ARG A 254 -7.79 -0.38 17.64
N VAL A 255 -8.10 0.07 16.42
CA VAL A 255 -8.12 -0.75 15.21
C VAL A 255 -6.96 -0.43 14.29
N GLY A 256 -6.65 0.86 14.13
CA GLY A 256 -5.47 1.34 13.41
C GLY A 256 -5.49 1.07 11.91
N LEU A 257 -6.68 1.06 11.28
CA LEU A 257 -6.85 0.86 9.84
C LEU A 257 -7.65 2.02 9.23
N PRO A 258 -7.30 2.49 8.01
CA PRO A 258 -8.21 3.31 7.22
C PRO A 258 -9.55 2.62 7.05
N ALA A 259 -10.65 3.30 7.37
CA ALA A 259 -11.98 2.71 7.34
C ALA A 259 -13.04 3.72 6.92
N LYS A 260 -14.19 3.21 6.45
CA LYS A 260 -15.38 4.04 6.21
C LYS A 260 -16.65 3.26 6.53
N SER A 261 -17.52 3.86 7.35
CA SER A 261 -18.83 3.32 7.69
C SER A 261 -19.96 3.98 6.92
N GLY A 262 -21.06 3.28 6.77
CA GLY A 262 -22.30 3.75 6.18
C GLY A 262 -23.51 3.33 7.00
N VAL A 263 -24.54 4.17 6.97
CA VAL A 263 -25.78 3.99 7.77
C VAL A 263 -26.64 2.81 7.31
N SER A 264 -26.35 2.20 6.16
CA SER A 264 -26.92 0.92 5.74
C SER A 264 -26.35 -0.29 6.51
N GLY A 265 -25.39 -0.09 7.39
CA GLY A 265 -24.68 -1.15 8.09
C GLY A 265 -23.40 -1.63 7.40
N GLY A 266 -23.02 -1.02 6.28
CA GLY A 266 -21.77 -1.29 5.58
C GLY A 266 -20.58 -0.65 6.30
N LEU A 267 -19.46 -1.38 6.41
CA LEU A 267 -18.20 -0.90 6.95
C LEU A 267 -17.05 -1.52 6.15
N ILE A 268 -16.18 -0.69 5.61
CA ILE A 268 -14.94 -1.13 4.96
C ILE A 268 -13.72 -0.74 5.78
N ALA A 269 -12.67 -1.54 5.69
CA ALA A 269 -11.33 -1.20 6.15
C ALA A 269 -10.29 -1.71 5.17
N ALA A 270 -9.19 -0.97 5.03
CA ALA A 270 -8.07 -1.32 4.17
C ALA A 270 -6.81 -1.55 5.02
N SER A 271 -6.16 -2.68 4.83
CA SER A 271 -4.80 -2.93 5.32
C SER A 271 -3.85 -2.83 4.12
N PRO A 272 -3.12 -1.72 3.95
CA PRO A 272 -2.28 -1.49 2.77
C PRO A 272 -1.34 -2.66 2.48
N ALA A 273 -1.25 -3.07 1.22
CA ALA A 273 -0.47 -4.19 0.72
C ALA A 273 -0.81 -5.57 1.35
N ARG A 274 -1.98 -5.73 2.00
CA ARG A 274 -2.40 -6.99 2.62
C ARG A 274 -3.82 -7.40 2.24
N PHE A 275 -4.84 -6.62 2.66
CA PHE A 275 -6.25 -6.98 2.54
C PHE A 275 -7.16 -5.77 2.40
N GLY A 276 -8.24 -5.94 1.62
CA GLY A 276 -9.47 -5.20 1.79
C GLY A 276 -10.46 -6.01 2.63
N MET A 277 -11.13 -5.35 3.56
CA MET A 277 -12.10 -5.98 4.47
C MET A 277 -13.42 -5.24 4.41
N ALA A 278 -14.52 -5.99 4.49
CA ALA A 278 -15.86 -5.44 4.58
C ALA A 278 -16.71 -6.22 5.57
N VAL A 279 -17.61 -5.52 6.25
CA VAL A 279 -18.64 -6.09 7.09
C VAL A 279 -19.97 -5.41 6.75
N HIS A 280 -21.03 -6.18 6.68
CA HIS A 280 -22.39 -5.67 6.63
C HIS A 280 -23.18 -6.18 7.83
N SER A 281 -23.69 -5.26 8.65
CA SER A 281 -24.57 -5.52 9.78
C SER A 281 -25.39 -4.27 10.07
N PRO A 282 -26.71 -4.26 9.84
CA PRO A 282 -27.56 -3.07 9.94
C PRO A 282 -27.60 -2.35 11.29
N PRO A 283 -27.54 -3.03 12.48
CA PRO A 283 -27.55 -2.31 13.75
C PRO A 283 -26.35 -1.39 13.95
N LEU A 284 -26.61 -0.12 14.24
CA LEU A 284 -25.64 0.96 14.39
C LEU A 284 -25.54 1.40 15.87
N ASP A 285 -24.34 1.84 16.27
CA ASP A 285 -24.13 2.53 17.54
C ASP A 285 -24.64 3.98 17.49
N ALA A 286 -24.54 4.68 18.61
CA ALA A 286 -24.97 6.08 18.74
C ALA A 286 -24.17 7.06 17.83
N LEU A 287 -23.03 6.64 17.29
CA LEU A 287 -22.20 7.42 16.37
C LEU A 287 -22.46 7.07 14.91
N GLY A 288 -23.37 6.12 14.62
CA GLY A 288 -23.75 5.69 13.28
C GLY A 288 -22.82 4.63 12.67
N ASN A 289 -22.04 3.91 13.47
CA ASN A 289 -21.16 2.85 13.01
C ASN A 289 -21.78 1.47 13.29
N PRO A 290 -21.63 0.47 12.38
CA PRO A 290 -22.14 -0.88 12.59
C PRO A 290 -21.50 -1.56 13.81
N VAL A 291 -22.29 -1.91 14.83
CA VAL A 291 -21.80 -2.48 16.11
C VAL A 291 -20.96 -3.73 15.88
N ARG A 292 -21.54 -4.72 15.18
CA ARG A 292 -20.83 -5.98 14.85
C ARG A 292 -19.63 -5.72 13.94
N GLY A 293 -19.74 -4.77 12.99
CA GLY A 293 -18.67 -4.40 12.09
C GLY A 293 -17.44 -3.86 12.82
N VAL A 294 -17.66 -2.96 13.78
CA VAL A 294 -16.60 -2.42 14.64
C VAL A 294 -15.94 -3.54 15.44
N ALA A 295 -16.72 -4.43 16.04
CA ALA A 295 -16.21 -5.56 16.81
C ALA A 295 -15.37 -6.53 15.96
N VAL A 296 -15.86 -6.87 14.75
CA VAL A 296 -15.12 -7.73 13.78
C VAL A 296 -13.77 -7.15 13.43
N LEU A 297 -13.75 -5.90 12.97
CA LEU A 297 -12.50 -5.29 12.48
C LEU A 297 -11.51 -5.03 13.60
N ARG A 298 -11.98 -4.74 14.80
CA ARG A 298 -11.13 -4.65 16.00
C ARG A 298 -10.44 -5.98 16.31
N GLU A 299 -11.17 -7.09 16.25
CA GLU A 299 -10.57 -8.40 16.48
C GLU A 299 -9.65 -8.86 15.35
N LEU A 300 -10.03 -8.66 14.10
CA LEU A 300 -9.18 -8.99 12.96
C LEU A 300 -7.87 -8.19 13.01
N SER A 301 -7.93 -6.88 13.33
CA SER A 301 -6.74 -6.07 13.48
C SER A 301 -5.83 -6.59 14.59
N ALA A 302 -6.40 -6.97 15.75
CA ALA A 302 -5.63 -7.49 16.86
C ALA A 302 -5.03 -8.88 16.56
N ARG A 303 -5.83 -9.81 16.02
CA ARG A 303 -5.41 -11.20 15.72
C ARG A 303 -4.37 -11.28 14.61
N PHE A 304 -4.56 -10.52 13.52
CA PHE A 304 -3.66 -10.55 12.36
C PHE A 304 -2.57 -9.47 12.39
N GLY A 305 -2.53 -8.65 13.45
CA GLY A 305 -1.51 -7.61 13.60
C GLY A 305 -1.58 -6.54 12.51
N LEU A 306 -2.80 -6.09 12.14
CA LEU A 306 -3.03 -5.22 10.99
C LEU A 306 -2.91 -3.72 11.31
N HIS A 307 -2.78 -3.34 12.58
CA HIS A 307 -2.69 -1.93 12.99
C HIS A 307 -1.50 -1.23 12.31
N LEU A 308 -1.74 -0.13 11.59
CA LEU A 308 -0.73 0.58 10.78
C LEU A 308 0.54 0.96 11.56
N MET A 309 0.38 1.32 12.85
CA MET A 309 1.52 1.70 13.70
C MET A 309 2.24 0.49 14.30
N ARG A 310 1.78 -0.73 14.04
CA ARG A 310 2.44 -1.92 14.55
C ARG A 310 3.65 -2.24 13.70
N ARG A 311 4.79 -2.46 14.35
CA ARG A 311 6.00 -2.92 13.68
C ARG A 311 5.72 -4.25 12.98
N SER A 312 5.96 -4.33 11.66
CA SER A 312 5.94 -5.60 10.94
C SER A 312 6.96 -6.55 11.56
N ALA A 313 6.53 -7.77 11.91
CA ALA A 313 7.47 -8.80 12.32
C ALA A 313 8.33 -9.14 11.09
N ARG A 314 9.64 -8.98 11.20
CA ARG A 314 10.55 -9.41 10.15
C ARG A 314 10.60 -10.91 10.14
N THR A 315 10.30 -11.52 9.01
CA THR A 315 10.31 -12.97 8.84
C THR A 315 11.71 -13.50 8.49
N ALA A 316 12.55 -12.67 7.88
CA ALA A 316 13.94 -13.02 7.54
C ALA A 316 14.83 -11.76 7.60
N PRO A 317 16.13 -11.89 7.90
CA PRO A 317 17.08 -10.79 7.79
C PRO A 317 17.23 -10.40 6.31
N THR A 318 17.35 -9.09 6.03
CA THR A 318 17.59 -8.58 4.68
C THR A 318 18.94 -9.03 4.14
N VAL A 319 19.96 -8.98 5.00
CA VAL A 319 21.32 -9.43 4.69
C VAL A 319 21.44 -10.89 5.07
N MET A 320 21.69 -11.74 4.10
CA MET A 320 21.87 -13.20 4.24
C MET A 320 23.33 -13.54 4.55
N LEU A 321 24.25 -12.77 4.00
CA LEU A 321 25.69 -12.97 4.08
C LEU A 321 26.38 -11.61 4.12
N ALA A 322 27.33 -11.44 5.03
CA ALA A 322 28.26 -10.32 5.06
C ALA A 322 29.61 -10.86 5.53
N GLU A 323 30.42 -11.32 4.58
CA GLU A 323 31.67 -12.04 4.82
C GLU A 323 32.75 -11.61 3.82
N THR A 324 33.90 -12.25 3.88
CA THR A 324 35.02 -12.04 2.95
C THR A 324 35.34 -13.34 2.21
N ALA A 325 36.10 -13.29 1.13
CA ALA A 325 36.51 -14.50 0.41
C ALA A 325 37.40 -15.43 1.28
N ARG A 326 37.91 -14.96 2.40
CA ARG A 326 38.58 -15.82 3.39
C ARG A 326 37.63 -16.80 4.07
N THR A 327 36.44 -16.34 4.41
CA THR A 327 35.43 -17.13 5.15
C THR A 327 34.39 -17.75 4.24
N ALA A 328 34.13 -17.14 3.07
CA ALA A 328 33.19 -17.61 2.05
C ALA A 328 33.86 -17.64 0.65
N PRO A 329 34.86 -18.52 0.42
CA PRO A 329 35.53 -18.63 -0.87
C PRO A 329 34.59 -19.21 -1.94
N SER A 330 35.00 -19.10 -3.23
CA SER A 330 34.29 -19.74 -4.33
C SER A 330 34.37 -21.26 -4.27
N ASP A 331 33.41 -21.96 -4.92
CA ASP A 331 33.42 -23.41 -5.05
C ASP A 331 34.45 -23.91 -6.06
N ARG A 332 35.22 -23.01 -6.69
CA ARG A 332 36.23 -23.35 -7.68
C ARG A 332 37.37 -24.13 -7.06
N PRO A 333 37.76 -25.29 -7.62
CA PRO A 333 38.92 -26.06 -7.14
C PRO A 333 40.21 -25.22 -7.18
N ARG A 334 40.89 -25.12 -6.05
CA ARG A 334 42.15 -24.38 -5.85
C ARG A 334 43.22 -25.32 -5.32
N SER A 335 44.46 -25.10 -5.76
CA SER A 335 45.63 -25.77 -5.18
C SER A 335 45.85 -25.33 -3.71
N GLU A 336 46.63 -26.07 -2.97
CA GLU A 336 46.97 -25.73 -1.56
C GLU A 336 47.64 -24.34 -1.46
N ALA A 337 48.58 -24.05 -2.35
CA ALA A 337 49.27 -22.77 -2.39
C ALA A 337 48.33 -21.60 -2.75
N GLU A 338 47.37 -21.81 -3.64
CA GLU A 338 46.34 -20.79 -3.96
C GLU A 338 45.42 -20.56 -2.77
N ARG A 339 45.00 -21.62 -2.06
CA ARG A 339 44.17 -21.50 -0.85
C ARG A 339 44.88 -20.74 0.27
N GLU A 340 46.18 -20.96 0.48
CA GLU A 340 46.97 -20.17 1.43
C GLU A 340 47.02 -18.69 1.10
N ILE A 341 47.04 -18.32 -0.20
CA ILE A 341 47.01 -16.92 -0.64
C ILE A 341 45.65 -16.32 -0.34
N ILE A 342 44.55 -17.04 -0.66
CA ILE A 342 43.17 -16.59 -0.40
C ILE A 342 42.94 -16.45 1.10
N GLU A 343 43.42 -17.37 1.93
CA GLU A 343 43.30 -17.29 3.39
C GLU A 343 44.01 -16.05 3.96
N ARG A 344 45.16 -15.68 3.41
CA ARG A 344 45.91 -14.48 3.84
C ARG A 344 45.37 -13.16 3.32
N ALA A 345 44.86 -13.13 2.10
CA ALA A 345 44.48 -11.90 1.40
C ALA A 345 42.97 -11.79 1.13
N GLY A 346 42.19 -12.80 1.46
CA GLY A 346 40.76 -12.89 1.18
C GLY A 346 39.91 -11.80 1.86
N ASP A 347 40.41 -11.17 2.91
CA ASP A 347 39.76 -10.02 3.55
C ASP A 347 39.73 -8.78 2.66
N ASN A 348 40.48 -8.76 1.55
CA ASN A 348 40.34 -7.71 0.54
C ASN A 348 39.16 -7.91 -0.43
N VAL A 349 38.38 -8.98 -0.28
CA VAL A 349 37.15 -9.25 -1.06
C VAL A 349 35.97 -9.31 -0.11
N ALA A 350 35.17 -8.27 -0.06
CA ALA A 350 33.92 -8.23 0.66
C ALA A 350 32.79 -8.90 -0.16
N ILE A 351 31.98 -9.72 0.48
CA ILE A 351 30.86 -10.43 -0.12
C ILE A 351 29.62 -10.17 0.70
N VAL A 352 28.62 -9.53 0.12
CA VAL A 352 27.36 -9.24 0.77
C VAL A 352 26.21 -9.74 -0.09
N ALA A 353 25.30 -10.53 0.48
CA ALA A 353 24.11 -11.04 -0.18
C ALA A 353 22.86 -10.56 0.53
N ALA A 354 21.87 -10.11 -0.25
CA ALA A 354 20.58 -9.62 0.23
C ALA A 354 19.41 -10.44 -0.31
N GLN A 355 18.25 -10.38 0.38
CA GLN A 355 17.01 -11.05 0.00
C GLN A 355 15.78 -10.20 0.25
N GLY A 356 14.66 -10.56 -0.41
CA GLY A 356 13.34 -9.98 -0.19
C GLY A 356 13.16 -8.64 -0.89
N ILE A 357 12.34 -7.76 -0.31
CA ILE A 357 12.09 -6.42 -0.85
C ILE A 357 13.06 -5.44 -0.20
N LEU A 358 13.76 -4.68 -1.02
CA LEU A 358 14.65 -3.60 -0.56
C LEU A 358 13.89 -2.28 -0.60
N ASP A 359 13.48 -1.78 0.56
CA ASP A 359 13.02 -0.42 0.77
C ASP A 359 14.11 0.44 1.42
N PHE A 360 13.76 1.65 1.89
CA PHE A 360 14.72 2.54 2.56
C PHE A 360 15.43 1.86 3.74
N THR A 361 14.67 1.17 4.60
CA THR A 361 15.21 0.57 5.83
C THR A 361 16.12 -0.61 5.54
N GLU A 362 15.74 -1.43 4.55
CA GLU A 362 16.50 -2.60 4.12
C GLU A 362 17.81 -2.18 3.46
N VAL A 363 17.77 -1.16 2.60
CA VAL A 363 19.01 -0.65 1.95
C VAL A 363 19.90 0.06 2.97
N GLU A 364 19.37 0.84 3.90
CA GLU A 364 20.17 1.47 4.95
C GLU A 364 21.00 0.42 5.72
N ARG A 365 20.37 -0.71 6.10
CA ARG A 365 21.08 -1.82 6.75
C ARG A 365 22.08 -2.51 5.86
N LEU A 366 21.68 -2.80 4.60
CA LEU A 366 22.57 -3.42 3.63
C LEU A 366 23.85 -2.57 3.45
N LEU A 367 23.70 -1.26 3.36
CA LEU A 367 24.83 -0.34 3.25
C LEU A 367 25.67 -0.28 4.54
N HIS A 368 25.03 -0.39 5.71
CA HIS A 368 25.74 -0.50 6.98
C HIS A 368 26.58 -1.78 7.01
N ASP A 369 26.01 -2.93 6.68
CA ASP A 369 26.70 -4.23 6.68
C ASP A 369 27.79 -4.28 5.61
N ILE A 370 27.57 -3.70 4.42
CA ILE A 370 28.63 -3.50 3.43
C ILE A 370 29.80 -2.74 4.07
N GLY A 371 29.52 -1.65 4.79
CA GLY A 371 30.53 -0.86 5.47
C GLY A 371 31.35 -1.61 6.53
N THR A 372 30.82 -2.71 7.09
CA THR A 372 31.52 -3.52 8.09
C THR A 372 32.54 -4.50 7.49
N VAL A 373 32.32 -4.93 6.24
CA VAL A 373 33.17 -5.96 5.57
C VAL A 373 34.01 -5.40 4.43
N VAL A 374 33.70 -4.20 3.91
CA VAL A 374 34.50 -3.55 2.88
C VAL A 374 35.85 -3.16 3.46
N PRO A 375 36.98 -3.54 2.81
CA PRO A 375 38.31 -3.18 3.27
C PRO A 375 38.54 -1.66 3.21
N GLU A 376 39.39 -1.11 4.09
CA GLU A 376 39.77 0.32 4.07
C GLU A 376 40.56 0.68 2.80
N GLU A 377 41.43 -0.21 2.36
CA GLU A 377 42.21 -0.06 1.13
C GLU A 377 41.41 -0.56 -0.10
N PRO A 378 41.71 -0.04 -1.31
CA PRO A 378 41.05 -0.51 -2.52
C PRO A 378 41.10 -2.03 -2.70
N GLY A 379 39.93 -2.66 -2.78
CA GLY A 379 39.74 -4.11 -2.87
C GLY A 379 38.56 -4.44 -3.79
N TRP A 380 37.95 -5.59 -3.57
CA TRP A 380 36.80 -6.07 -4.32
C TRP A 380 35.56 -6.12 -3.45
N VAL A 381 34.43 -5.74 -4.06
CA VAL A 381 33.11 -5.81 -3.41
C VAL A 381 32.16 -6.58 -4.31
N VAL A 382 31.63 -7.68 -3.80
CA VAL A 382 30.60 -8.50 -4.43
C VAL A 382 29.27 -8.26 -3.74
N LEU A 383 28.30 -7.70 -4.45
CA LEU A 383 26.94 -7.52 -3.99
C LEU A 383 26.02 -8.50 -4.71
N ASP A 384 25.44 -9.46 -3.99
CA ASP A 384 24.54 -10.46 -4.53
C ASP A 384 23.07 -10.09 -4.21
N LEU A 385 22.29 -9.83 -5.26
CA LEU A 385 20.89 -9.46 -5.24
C LEU A 385 19.98 -10.54 -5.87
N GLN A 386 20.45 -11.77 -6.07
CA GLN A 386 19.67 -12.83 -6.74
C GLN A 386 18.38 -13.19 -6.01
N GLU A 387 18.38 -13.14 -4.68
CA GLU A 387 17.22 -13.42 -3.84
C GLU A 387 16.40 -12.15 -3.51
N VAL A 388 16.73 -11.03 -4.12
CA VAL A 388 15.96 -9.78 -4.01
C VAL A 388 14.80 -9.83 -5.00
N SER A 389 13.58 -9.77 -4.49
CA SER A 389 12.37 -9.83 -5.30
C SER A 389 11.95 -8.47 -5.88
N GLU A 390 12.31 -7.38 -5.21
CA GLU A 390 11.98 -6.00 -5.62
C GLU A 390 12.96 -5.00 -4.99
N VAL A 391 13.38 -4.01 -5.76
CA VAL A 391 14.09 -2.83 -5.25
C VAL A 391 13.19 -1.61 -5.46
N ARG A 392 12.78 -0.95 -4.38
CA ARG A 392 11.94 0.25 -4.46
C ARG A 392 12.70 1.43 -5.06
N PRO A 393 12.04 2.37 -5.79
CA PRO A 393 12.73 3.42 -6.54
C PRO A 393 13.73 4.24 -5.71
N PHE A 394 13.37 4.65 -4.51
CA PHE A 394 14.29 5.41 -3.65
C PHE A 394 15.44 4.55 -3.13
N ALA A 395 15.19 3.29 -2.80
CA ALA A 395 16.20 2.32 -2.39
C ALA A 395 17.21 2.04 -3.51
N GLU A 396 16.75 1.99 -4.76
CA GLU A 396 17.60 1.85 -5.95
C GLU A 396 18.56 3.04 -6.09
N VAL A 397 18.07 4.26 -5.92
CA VAL A 397 18.89 5.47 -5.96
C VAL A 397 19.99 5.42 -4.89
N MET A 398 19.63 5.07 -3.63
CA MET A 398 20.60 4.94 -2.54
C MET A 398 21.67 3.89 -2.84
N LEU A 399 21.26 2.74 -3.34
CA LEU A 399 22.17 1.63 -3.65
C LEU A 399 23.14 2.00 -4.76
N ARG A 400 22.64 2.57 -5.86
CA ARG A 400 23.47 3.06 -6.98
C ARG A 400 24.50 4.09 -6.55
N GLU A 401 24.09 5.07 -5.75
CA GLU A 401 24.97 6.10 -5.23
C GLU A 401 26.10 5.49 -4.36
N ALA A 402 25.75 4.53 -3.49
CA ALA A 402 26.73 3.87 -2.63
C ALA A 402 27.74 3.05 -3.44
N LEU A 403 27.30 2.29 -4.44
CA LEU A 403 28.20 1.52 -5.32
C LEU A 403 29.11 2.43 -6.13
N THR A 404 28.59 3.56 -6.62
CA THR A 404 29.38 4.59 -7.32
C THR A 404 30.47 5.17 -6.40
N ARG A 405 30.14 5.45 -5.15
CA ARG A 405 31.12 5.93 -4.15
C ARG A 405 32.20 4.90 -3.83
N LEU A 406 31.85 3.63 -3.75
CA LEU A 406 32.83 2.55 -3.57
C LEU A 406 33.78 2.47 -4.76
N ALA A 407 33.26 2.52 -5.99
CA ALA A 407 34.08 2.54 -7.19
C ALA A 407 35.00 3.78 -7.25
N ALA A 408 34.52 4.97 -6.88
CA ALA A 408 35.29 6.18 -6.80
C ALA A 408 36.43 6.15 -5.78
N ARG A 409 36.30 5.32 -4.72
CA ARG A 409 37.38 5.03 -3.77
C ARG A 409 38.38 3.98 -4.25
N GLY A 410 38.21 3.47 -5.46
CA GLY A 410 39.10 2.50 -6.09
C GLY A 410 38.72 1.04 -5.87
N HIS A 411 37.58 0.75 -5.24
CA HIS A 411 37.11 -0.63 -5.13
C HIS A 411 36.56 -1.14 -6.46
N GLN A 412 36.84 -2.40 -6.78
CA GLN A 412 36.23 -3.09 -7.92
C GLN A 412 34.90 -3.71 -7.50
N VAL A 413 33.81 -3.07 -7.92
CA VAL A 413 32.45 -3.50 -7.53
C VAL A 413 31.89 -4.45 -8.58
N THR A 414 31.33 -5.57 -8.11
CA THR A 414 30.63 -6.58 -8.92
C THR A 414 29.24 -6.80 -8.33
N VAL A 415 28.22 -6.72 -9.16
CA VAL A 415 26.83 -6.96 -8.78
C VAL A 415 26.33 -8.24 -9.45
N VAL A 416 25.63 -9.06 -8.68
CA VAL A 416 24.93 -10.26 -9.14
C VAL A 416 23.43 -10.00 -9.01
N GLY A 417 22.64 -10.27 -10.06
CA GLY A 417 21.21 -9.97 -10.08
C GLY A 417 20.88 -8.70 -10.86
N ASP A 418 19.65 -8.21 -10.72
CA ASP A 418 19.04 -7.19 -11.58
C ASP A 418 19.28 -5.76 -11.06
N LEU A 419 20.50 -5.27 -11.21
CA LEU A 419 20.85 -3.86 -11.02
C LEU A 419 21.82 -3.42 -12.11
N ALA A 420 21.32 -3.22 -13.34
CA ALA A 420 22.16 -2.80 -14.46
C ALA A 420 22.84 -1.46 -14.20
N PRO A 421 24.14 -1.26 -14.55
CA PRO A 421 24.79 0.05 -14.46
C PRO A 421 24.08 1.03 -15.41
N HIS A 422 23.98 2.31 -15.01
CA HIS A 422 23.57 3.35 -15.95
C HIS A 422 24.58 3.44 -17.10
N ALA A 423 24.10 3.30 -18.33
CA ALA A 423 24.85 3.75 -19.48
C ALA A 423 24.85 5.30 -19.44
N ASP A 424 25.99 5.93 -19.23
CA ASP A 424 26.13 7.37 -19.41
C ASP A 424 25.81 7.70 -20.87
N GLU A 425 24.66 8.30 -21.11
CA GLU A 425 24.31 8.89 -22.39
C GLU A 425 25.23 10.13 -22.61
N GLY A 426 26.45 9.93 -23.08
CA GLY A 426 27.24 11.05 -23.48
C GLY A 426 28.77 10.97 -23.43
N SER A 427 29.41 9.93 -22.95
CA SER A 427 30.86 9.80 -23.05
C SER A 427 31.24 8.66 -24.00
N GLY A 428 31.76 9.03 -25.18
CA GLY A 428 32.31 8.10 -26.18
C GLY A 428 33.69 7.53 -25.77
N THR A 429 33.76 6.90 -24.60
CA THR A 429 34.89 6.09 -24.14
C THR A 429 34.36 4.81 -23.53
N ASP A 430 34.94 3.68 -23.90
CA ASP A 430 34.56 2.30 -23.54
C ASP A 430 33.94 2.19 -22.12
N GLY A 431 32.64 1.80 -22.04
CA GLY A 431 31.77 1.80 -20.85
C GLY A 431 32.33 1.11 -19.62
N ALA A 432 33.11 1.81 -18.83
CA ALA A 432 33.40 1.45 -17.46
C ALA A 432 32.29 2.02 -16.58
N GLY A 433 31.14 1.30 -16.50
CA GLY A 433 30.14 1.55 -15.48
C GLY A 433 30.77 1.43 -14.08
N ALA A 434 30.20 2.10 -13.08
CA ALA A 434 30.71 2.09 -11.70
C ALA A 434 30.85 0.66 -11.12
N TRP A 435 30.20 -0.33 -11.71
CA TRP A 435 30.30 -1.76 -11.34
C TRP A 435 30.11 -2.68 -12.53
N ARG A 436 30.55 -3.94 -12.37
CA ARG A 436 30.35 -5.03 -13.34
C ARG A 436 29.20 -5.93 -12.91
N GLN A 437 28.38 -6.38 -13.86
CA GLN A 437 27.34 -7.37 -13.63
C GLN A 437 27.81 -8.78 -14.02
N VAL A 438 27.49 -9.78 -13.21
CA VAL A 438 27.82 -11.20 -13.45
C VAL A 438 26.64 -12.11 -13.08
N PRO A 439 26.56 -13.34 -13.63
CA PRO A 439 25.37 -14.19 -13.49
C PRO A 439 25.23 -14.88 -12.12
N SER A 440 26.33 -15.06 -11.36
CA SER A 440 26.25 -15.75 -10.07
C SER A 440 27.29 -15.24 -9.08
N ARG A 441 27.01 -15.41 -7.78
CA ARG A 441 27.93 -15.06 -6.69
C ARG A 441 29.24 -15.85 -6.80
N ASP A 442 29.17 -17.15 -7.06
CA ASP A 442 30.36 -18.00 -7.20
C ASP A 442 31.27 -17.51 -8.32
N THR A 443 30.70 -17.15 -9.47
CA THR A 443 31.45 -16.53 -10.57
C THR A 443 32.10 -15.19 -10.19
N ALA A 444 31.39 -14.37 -9.40
CA ALA A 444 31.92 -13.08 -8.93
C ALA A 444 33.11 -13.29 -7.99
N VAL A 445 32.94 -14.15 -7.00
CA VAL A 445 33.96 -14.46 -5.99
C VAL A 445 35.18 -15.11 -6.65
N ALA A 446 34.99 -16.12 -7.52
CA ALA A 446 36.08 -16.77 -8.24
C ALA A 446 36.95 -15.81 -9.06
N ARG A 447 36.32 -14.80 -9.68
CA ARG A 447 37.05 -13.73 -10.40
C ARG A 447 37.86 -12.84 -9.47
N CYS A 448 37.33 -12.48 -8.33
CA CYS A 448 38.06 -11.69 -7.33
C CYS A 448 39.25 -12.48 -6.77
N GLU A 449 39.08 -13.77 -6.51
CA GLU A 449 40.15 -14.68 -6.11
C GLU A 449 41.25 -14.79 -7.20
N ASP A 450 40.87 -14.94 -8.48
CA ASP A 450 41.85 -14.98 -9.60
C ASP A 450 42.70 -13.69 -9.66
N ALA A 451 42.07 -12.54 -9.38
CA ALA A 451 42.80 -11.26 -9.34
C ALA A 451 43.75 -11.19 -8.13
N LEU A 452 43.31 -11.67 -6.94
CA LEU A 452 44.18 -11.78 -5.75
C LEU A 452 45.40 -12.68 -6.00
N LEU A 453 45.17 -13.84 -6.60
CA LEU A 453 46.20 -14.83 -6.91
C LEU A 453 47.24 -14.22 -7.88
N SER A 454 46.77 -13.51 -8.93
CA SER A 454 47.63 -12.84 -9.90
C SER A 454 48.49 -11.76 -9.25
N ALA A 455 47.93 -10.98 -8.31
CA ALA A 455 48.65 -9.95 -7.56
C ALA A 455 49.67 -10.57 -6.56
N GLY A 456 49.31 -11.67 -5.89
CA GLY A 456 50.17 -12.41 -4.94
C GLY A 456 51.40 -13.02 -5.63
N ILE A 457 51.23 -13.64 -6.79
CA ILE A 457 52.29 -14.25 -7.57
C ILE A 457 53.29 -13.18 -8.08
N ASN A 458 52.82 -12.01 -8.49
CA ASN A 458 53.68 -10.92 -8.92
C ASN A 458 54.54 -10.33 -7.80
N ARG A 459 54.03 -10.25 -6.57
CA ARG A 459 54.81 -9.82 -5.38
C ARG A 459 55.90 -10.81 -5.01
N GLN A 460 55.66 -12.11 -5.11
CA GLN A 460 56.69 -13.13 -4.87
C GLN A 460 57.82 -13.12 -5.92
N LYS A 461 57.48 -12.88 -7.20
CA LYS A 461 58.48 -12.77 -8.27
C LYS A 461 59.33 -11.47 -8.17
N GLY A 462 58.75 -10.40 -7.58
CA GLY A 462 59.48 -9.12 -7.38
C GLY A 462 60.51 -9.22 -6.24
N HIS A 463 60.27 -10.01 -5.17
CA HIS A 463 61.20 -10.18 -4.08
C HIS A 463 62.36 -11.17 -4.37
N GLY A 464 62.19 -12.06 -5.36
CA GLY A 464 63.23 -13.02 -5.76
C GLY A 464 64.27 -12.49 -6.72
N ARG A 465 64.27 -11.19 -7.09
CA ARG A 465 65.26 -10.58 -8.01
C ARG A 465 66.25 -9.61 -7.36
N SER A 466 66.21 -9.42 -6.04
CA SER A 466 67.10 -8.49 -5.33
C SER A 466 68.29 -9.12 -4.61
N ASP A 467 68.45 -10.46 -4.63
CA ASP A 467 69.58 -11.13 -3.99
C ASP A 467 70.41 -11.89 -5.03
N GLY A 468 71.27 -11.17 -5.72
CA GLY A 468 72.25 -11.82 -6.58
C GLY A 468 72.90 -10.87 -7.59
N GLU A 469 73.88 -10.09 -7.10
CA GLU A 469 75.13 -9.76 -7.83
C GLU A 469 75.88 -8.70 -7.05
N GLN A 470 76.79 -9.13 -6.16
CA GLN A 470 78.00 -8.36 -5.87
C GLN A 470 79.09 -8.86 -6.80
N PRO A 471 79.77 -7.97 -7.62
CA PRO A 471 80.95 -8.36 -8.36
C PRO A 471 82.17 -8.44 -7.42
N PRO A 472 83.11 -9.37 -7.64
CA PRO A 472 84.36 -9.42 -6.92
C PRO A 472 85.32 -8.42 -7.53
N GLY A 473 86.02 -7.67 -6.69
CA GLY A 473 87.09 -6.79 -7.08
C GLY A 473 87.62 -5.95 -5.93
#